data_acf3df0a03f724c63d04bdb526cba8a3
#
_entry.id   acf3df0a03f724c63d04bdb526cba8a3
#
_cell.length_a   1.000
_cell.length_b   1.000
_cell.length_c   1.000
_cell.angle_alpha   90.00
_cell.angle_beta   90.00
_cell.angle_gamma   90.00
#
_symmetry.space_group_name_H-M   'P 1'
#
loop_
_entity.id
_entity.type
_entity.pdbx_description
1 polymer ?
#
loop_
_entity_poly.entity_id
_entity_poly.type
_entity_poly.pdbx_seq_one_letter_code
_entity_poly.pdbx_strand_id
1 'polypeptide(L)'
;IRDRSVSRGLGDVYKRQPTAPVKNPDGTYNADSNWGAASNPHLMLGKEQWIKSRVMRSMSNIDLGVKFSKQLSFKTIFGYDYIDTKHFEYWSPNSVDGKAVGGLGSRYTYENRNLTSSSTLRYANTWNDVHNFDILGGFEVTEDELTAIYTTAKQYSTDKLPELGNGQPDGASSEVFGSGIVSYLATGNYNYDNKYYLSASFRRDGSSRLGTDNRW
;
A
#
# COMPACT_ATOMS: atom_id res chain seq x y z
N ILE A 1 -21.56 12.84 15.31
CA ILE A 1 -21.01 11.63 14.63
C ILE A 1 -21.35 10.46 15.53
N ARG A 2 -22.43 9.72 15.20
CA ARG A 2 -22.82 8.51 15.95
C ARG A 2 -21.91 7.39 15.50
N ASP A 3 -21.08 6.90 16.41
CA ASP A 3 -20.28 5.72 16.23
C ASP A 3 -21.22 4.49 16.12
N ARG A 4 -21.43 4.05 14.87
CA ARG A 4 -22.27 2.87 14.56
C ARG A 4 -21.54 1.53 14.72
N SER A 5 -20.25 1.56 15.06
CA SER A 5 -19.42 0.36 15.13
C SER A 5 -19.65 -0.45 16.42
N VAL A 6 -19.90 0.23 17.54
CA VAL A 6 -20.07 -0.43 18.85
C VAL A 6 -21.38 -1.21 18.94
N SER A 7 -22.46 -0.75 18.31
CA SER A 7 -23.75 -1.45 18.37
C SER A 7 -23.82 -2.71 17.49
N ARG A 8 -23.00 -2.80 16.44
CA ARG A 8 -22.91 -4.01 15.61
C ARG A 8 -22.17 -5.14 16.32
N GLY A 9 -21.05 -4.84 17.03
CA GLY A 9 -20.30 -5.84 17.78
C GLY A 9 -21.12 -6.52 18.87
N LEU A 10 -21.89 -5.77 19.66
CA LEU A 10 -22.76 -6.32 20.68
C LEU A 10 -23.95 -7.11 20.09
N GLY A 11 -24.57 -6.62 19.02
CA GLY A 11 -25.64 -7.33 18.33
C GLY A 11 -25.18 -8.66 17.72
N ASP A 12 -23.96 -8.74 17.18
CA ASP A 12 -23.38 -9.97 16.64
C ASP A 12 -23.01 -10.96 17.76
N VAL A 13 -22.51 -10.48 18.90
CA VAL A 13 -22.25 -11.32 20.07
C VAL A 13 -23.53 -11.92 20.64
N TYR A 14 -24.60 -11.14 20.73
CA TYR A 14 -25.92 -11.64 21.18
C TYR A 14 -26.55 -12.63 20.19
N LYS A 15 -26.41 -12.41 18.89
CA LYS A 15 -26.93 -13.31 17.86
C LYS A 15 -26.16 -14.61 17.75
N ARG A 16 -24.92 -14.63 18.21
CA ARG A 16 -24.01 -15.79 18.15
C ARG A 16 -23.81 -16.47 19.50
N GLN A 17 -24.73 -16.27 20.45
CA GLN A 17 -24.73 -17.06 21.66
C GLN A 17 -24.92 -18.54 21.32
N PRO A 18 -24.30 -19.49 22.07
CA PRO A 18 -24.14 -20.88 21.66
C PRO A 18 -25.47 -21.65 21.71
N THR A 19 -26.35 -21.38 20.75
CA THR A 19 -27.56 -22.18 20.52
C THR A 19 -27.25 -23.40 19.67
N ALA A 20 -26.10 -23.43 18.99
CA ALA A 20 -25.64 -24.56 18.20
C ALA A 20 -24.40 -25.21 18.87
N PRO A 21 -24.35 -26.54 18.97
CA PRO A 21 -23.20 -27.23 19.55
C PRO A 21 -21.96 -27.04 18.65
N VAL A 22 -20.80 -26.78 19.27
CA VAL A 22 -19.51 -26.64 18.57
C VAL A 22 -19.11 -27.95 17.86
N LYS A 23 -19.49 -29.08 18.45
CA LYS A 23 -19.21 -30.42 17.89
C LYS A 23 -20.50 -31.22 17.77
N ASN A 24 -20.55 -32.06 16.78
CA ASN A 24 -21.55 -33.11 16.60
C ASN A 24 -21.35 -34.24 17.63
N PRO A 25 -22.35 -35.11 17.86
CA PRO A 25 -22.21 -36.26 18.74
C PRO A 25 -21.10 -37.26 18.38
N ASP A 26 -20.67 -37.29 17.10
CA ASP A 26 -19.55 -38.09 16.59
C ASP A 26 -18.16 -37.45 16.82
N GLY A 27 -18.10 -36.28 17.48
CA GLY A 27 -16.88 -35.54 17.78
C GLY A 27 -16.37 -34.65 16.64
N THR A 28 -16.98 -34.68 15.47
CA THR A 28 -16.65 -33.74 14.37
C THR A 28 -17.13 -32.34 14.69
N TYR A 29 -16.49 -31.33 14.10
CA TYR A 29 -16.96 -29.95 14.25
C TYR A 29 -18.27 -29.75 13.49
N ASN A 30 -19.23 -29.09 14.14
CA ASN A 30 -20.51 -28.80 13.53
C ASN A 30 -20.35 -27.78 12.40
N ALA A 31 -20.66 -28.21 11.18
CA ALA A 31 -20.62 -27.40 9.97
C ALA A 31 -22.04 -26.89 9.57
N ASP A 32 -23.04 -27.01 10.46
CA ASP A 32 -24.41 -26.68 10.16
C ASP A 32 -24.61 -25.17 10.00
N SER A 33 -25.35 -24.77 8.98
CA SER A 33 -25.64 -23.37 8.63
C SER A 33 -26.50 -22.62 9.66
N ASN A 34 -26.98 -23.30 10.70
CA ASN A 34 -27.76 -22.71 11.81
C ASN A 34 -26.97 -21.69 12.67
N TRP A 35 -25.68 -21.52 12.40
CA TRP A 35 -24.84 -20.44 12.96
C TRP A 35 -25.17 -19.04 12.40
N GLY A 36 -26.20 -18.92 11.56
CA GLY A 36 -26.50 -17.72 10.78
C GLY A 36 -25.53 -17.56 9.60
N ALA A 37 -25.19 -16.33 9.23
CA ALA A 37 -24.27 -16.05 8.13
C ALA A 37 -22.78 -16.32 8.46
N ALA A 38 -22.45 -17.05 9.53
CA ALA A 38 -21.09 -17.29 9.97
C ALA A 38 -20.80 -18.77 10.16
N SER A 39 -19.66 -19.19 9.66
CA SER A 39 -19.13 -20.54 9.86
C SER A 39 -18.67 -20.76 11.29
N ASN A 40 -18.62 -22.02 11.76
CA ASN A 40 -18.04 -22.38 13.04
C ASN A 40 -16.57 -21.93 13.09
N PRO A 41 -16.16 -21.07 14.04
CA PRO A 41 -14.79 -20.55 14.12
C PRO A 41 -13.72 -21.65 14.20
N HIS A 42 -14.03 -22.81 14.78
CA HIS A 42 -13.10 -23.94 14.84
C HIS A 42 -12.81 -24.55 13.47
N LEU A 43 -13.77 -24.52 12.54
CA LEU A 43 -13.54 -24.91 11.15
C LEU A 43 -12.70 -23.90 10.41
N MET A 44 -12.85 -22.60 10.72
CA MET A 44 -12.05 -21.51 10.13
C MET A 44 -10.59 -21.53 10.62
N LEU A 45 -10.33 -21.98 11.85
CA LEU A 45 -8.98 -22.04 12.42
C LEU A 45 -8.27 -23.37 12.11
N GLY A 46 -8.96 -24.32 11.47
CA GLY A 46 -8.43 -25.64 11.12
C GLY A 46 -7.62 -25.64 9.82
N LYS A 47 -7.25 -26.84 9.37
CA LYS A 47 -6.55 -27.06 8.10
C LYS A 47 -7.43 -26.83 6.87
N GLU A 48 -8.71 -26.61 7.07
CA GLU A 48 -9.72 -26.53 6.02
C GLU A 48 -9.88 -25.14 5.42
N GLN A 49 -9.48 -24.11 6.18
CA GLN A 49 -9.45 -22.73 5.72
C GLN A 49 -8.20 -22.04 6.24
N TRP A 50 -7.52 -21.31 5.40
CA TRP A 50 -6.40 -20.51 5.85
C TRP A 50 -6.13 -19.34 4.91
N ILE A 51 -5.68 -18.28 5.54
CA ILE A 51 -5.29 -17.03 4.92
C ILE A 51 -3.84 -16.77 5.27
N LYS A 52 -3.02 -16.56 4.26
CA LYS A 52 -1.62 -16.17 4.43
C LYS A 52 -1.34 -14.87 3.71
N SER A 53 -0.75 -13.95 4.41
CA SER A 53 -0.26 -12.70 3.83
C SER A 53 1.22 -12.54 4.11
N ARG A 54 1.97 -12.17 3.08
CA ARG A 54 3.38 -11.85 3.19
C ARG A 54 3.60 -10.49 2.55
N VAL A 55 4.20 -9.59 3.31
CA VAL A 55 4.62 -8.27 2.83
C VAL A 55 6.13 -8.18 2.90
N MET A 56 6.73 -7.77 1.80
CA MET A 56 8.13 -7.39 1.72
C MET A 56 8.22 -5.93 1.31
N ARG A 57 8.99 -5.14 2.03
CA ARG A 57 9.26 -3.75 1.68
C ARG A 57 10.76 -3.50 1.64
N SER A 58 11.21 -2.84 0.60
CA SER A 58 12.59 -2.39 0.44
C SER A 58 12.58 -0.88 0.22
N MET A 59 13.27 -0.14 1.08
CA MET A 59 13.46 1.30 0.95
C MET A 59 14.94 1.60 0.81
N SER A 60 15.30 2.39 -0.19
CA SER A 60 16.68 2.78 -0.46
C SER A 60 16.74 4.24 -0.86
N ASN A 61 17.74 4.96 -0.34
CA ASN A 61 18.02 6.33 -0.74
C ASN A 61 19.51 6.47 -1.05
N ILE A 62 19.81 7.20 -2.11
CA ILE A 62 21.16 7.60 -2.48
C ILE A 62 21.21 9.13 -2.48
N ASP A 63 22.06 9.68 -1.65
CA ASP A 63 22.33 11.11 -1.55
C ASP A 63 23.67 11.42 -2.19
N LEU A 64 23.68 12.31 -3.19
CA LEU A 64 24.89 12.80 -3.84
C LEU A 64 24.97 14.32 -3.68
N GLY A 65 26.06 14.80 -3.14
CA GLY A 65 26.28 16.22 -2.94
C GLY A 65 27.63 16.68 -3.50
N VAL A 66 27.62 17.79 -4.22
CA VAL A 66 28.81 18.42 -4.78
C VAL A 66 28.86 19.88 -4.35
N LYS A 67 30.00 20.32 -3.80
CA LYS A 67 30.29 21.73 -3.54
C LYS A 67 31.21 22.25 -4.62
N PHE A 68 30.68 23.07 -5.51
CA PHE A 68 31.47 23.69 -6.60
C PHE A 68 32.34 24.82 -6.08
N SER A 69 31.84 25.52 -5.06
CA SER A 69 32.57 26.59 -4.36
C SER A 69 32.09 26.69 -2.92
N LYS A 70 32.60 27.68 -2.17
CA LYS A 70 32.11 28.00 -0.82
C LYS A 70 30.65 28.49 -0.85
N GLN A 71 30.22 29.05 -1.98
CA GLN A 71 28.90 29.64 -2.16
C GLN A 71 27.92 28.74 -2.88
N LEU A 72 28.40 27.88 -3.79
CA LEU A 72 27.55 27.08 -4.68
C LEU A 72 27.66 25.60 -4.39
N SER A 73 26.52 24.99 -4.12
CA SER A 73 26.40 23.54 -3.88
C SER A 73 25.21 22.96 -4.63
N PHE A 74 25.40 21.73 -5.07
CA PHE A 74 24.36 20.91 -5.68
C PHE A 74 24.13 19.66 -4.82
N LYS A 75 22.87 19.28 -4.66
CA LYS A 75 22.49 18.02 -4.02
C LYS A 75 21.42 17.33 -4.85
N THR A 76 21.57 16.03 -5.03
CA THR A 76 20.52 15.18 -5.58
C THR A 76 20.29 13.98 -4.68
N ILE A 77 19.02 13.60 -4.55
CA ILE A 77 18.56 12.46 -3.78
C ILE A 77 17.77 11.57 -4.72
N PHE A 78 18.10 10.29 -4.77
CA PHE A 78 17.31 9.26 -5.43
C PHE A 78 16.71 8.35 -4.38
N GLY A 79 15.40 8.24 -4.36
CA GLY A 79 14.65 7.36 -3.48
C GLY A 79 13.98 6.24 -4.28
N TYR A 80 14.03 5.04 -3.74
CA TYR A 80 13.30 3.88 -4.23
C TYR A 80 12.58 3.20 -3.08
N ASP A 81 11.27 3.06 -3.18
CA ASP A 81 10.44 2.32 -2.23
C ASP A 81 9.65 1.27 -2.99
N TYR A 82 9.85 0.02 -2.62
CA TYR A 82 9.22 -1.14 -3.23
C TYR A 82 8.49 -1.96 -2.19
N ILE A 83 7.20 -2.23 -2.44
CA ILE A 83 6.36 -3.07 -1.59
C ILE A 83 5.81 -4.21 -2.45
N ASP A 84 6.11 -5.45 -2.05
CA ASP A 84 5.52 -6.68 -2.60
C ASP A 84 4.63 -7.32 -1.55
N THR A 85 3.34 -7.42 -1.84
CA THR A 85 2.34 -8.07 -0.99
C THR A 85 1.78 -9.28 -1.71
N LYS A 86 1.94 -10.44 -1.11
CA LYS A 86 1.38 -11.70 -1.58
C LYS A 86 0.36 -12.19 -0.56
N HIS A 87 -0.86 -12.30 -1.01
CA HIS A 87 -1.98 -12.75 -0.21
C HIS A 87 -2.56 -14.02 -0.83
N PHE A 88 -2.75 -15.04 -0.01
CA PHE A 88 -3.30 -16.31 -0.42
C PHE A 88 -4.42 -16.73 0.53
N GLU A 89 -5.56 -17.03 -0.03
CA GLU A 89 -6.73 -17.59 0.65
C GLU A 89 -7.04 -18.96 0.08
N TYR A 90 -7.39 -19.89 0.95
CA TYR A 90 -7.85 -21.22 0.56
C TYR A 90 -8.98 -21.68 1.46
N TRP A 91 -10.03 -22.13 0.85
CA TRP A 91 -11.19 -22.75 1.45
C TRP A 91 -11.35 -24.16 0.87
N SER A 92 -11.17 -25.18 1.74
CA SER A 92 -11.22 -26.58 1.37
C SER A 92 -12.59 -26.97 0.83
N PRO A 93 -12.69 -28.01 -0.05
CA PRO A 93 -13.96 -28.63 -0.42
C PRO A 93 -14.79 -29.09 0.77
N ASN A 94 -14.15 -29.38 1.91
CA ASN A 94 -14.81 -29.85 3.12
C ASN A 94 -15.24 -28.69 4.07
N SER A 95 -14.79 -27.47 3.80
CA SER A 95 -15.18 -26.30 4.58
C SER A 95 -16.61 -25.86 4.25
N VAL A 96 -17.25 -25.16 5.19
CA VAL A 96 -18.62 -24.64 4.98
C VAL A 96 -18.67 -23.71 3.78
N ASP A 97 -17.69 -22.82 3.63
CA ASP A 97 -17.70 -21.79 2.58
C ASP A 97 -17.15 -22.33 1.24
N GLY A 98 -16.25 -23.34 1.29
CA GLY A 98 -15.69 -23.94 0.08
C GLY A 98 -16.56 -25.05 -0.54
N LYS A 99 -17.40 -25.73 0.27
CA LYS A 99 -18.18 -26.89 -0.16
C LYS A 99 -19.07 -26.63 -1.37
N ALA A 100 -19.72 -25.46 -1.42
CA ALA A 100 -20.67 -25.13 -2.50
C ALA A 100 -19.98 -25.04 -3.88
N VAL A 101 -18.69 -24.76 -3.92
CA VAL A 101 -17.90 -24.60 -5.16
C VAL A 101 -16.81 -25.67 -5.31
N GLY A 102 -16.82 -26.69 -4.45
CA GLY A 102 -15.81 -27.75 -4.46
C GLY A 102 -14.42 -27.29 -4.05
N GLY A 103 -14.33 -26.33 -3.13
CA GLY A 103 -13.11 -25.62 -2.73
C GLY A 103 -12.86 -24.36 -3.54
N LEU A 104 -12.23 -23.37 -2.90
CA LEU A 104 -11.88 -22.09 -3.50
C LEU A 104 -10.48 -21.69 -3.07
N GLY A 105 -9.63 -21.35 -4.03
CA GLY A 105 -8.33 -20.74 -3.80
C GLY A 105 -8.25 -19.39 -4.49
N SER A 106 -7.64 -18.41 -3.85
CA SER A 106 -7.40 -17.07 -4.40
C SER A 106 -5.98 -16.62 -4.11
N ARG A 107 -5.36 -15.99 -5.09
CA ARG A 107 -4.09 -15.29 -4.91
C ARG A 107 -4.20 -13.84 -5.36
N TYR A 108 -3.74 -12.95 -4.51
CA TYR A 108 -3.59 -11.53 -4.79
C TYR A 108 -2.12 -11.17 -4.68
N THR A 109 -1.60 -10.55 -5.69
CA THR A 109 -0.25 -9.96 -5.66
C THR A 109 -0.39 -8.48 -5.93
N TYR A 110 0.18 -7.66 -5.04
CA TYR A 110 0.27 -6.22 -5.19
C TYR A 110 1.73 -5.82 -5.14
N GLU A 111 2.21 -5.23 -6.21
CA GLU A 111 3.54 -4.66 -6.29
C GLU A 111 3.40 -3.15 -6.43
N ASN A 112 3.93 -2.41 -5.47
CA ASN A 112 4.00 -0.95 -5.54
C ASN A 112 5.46 -0.53 -5.65
N ARG A 113 5.76 0.29 -6.66
CA ARG A 113 7.06 0.91 -6.91
C ARG A 113 6.92 2.42 -6.84
N ASN A 114 7.66 3.05 -5.96
CA ASN A 114 7.76 4.49 -5.90
C ASN A 114 9.21 4.90 -6.16
N LEU A 115 9.41 5.74 -7.17
CA LEU A 115 10.69 6.35 -7.52
C LEU A 115 10.61 7.85 -7.28
N THR A 116 11.56 8.38 -6.54
CA THR A 116 11.67 9.83 -6.31
C THR A 116 13.07 10.29 -6.68
N SER A 117 13.16 11.39 -7.43
CA SER A 117 14.41 12.10 -7.71
C SER A 117 14.22 13.55 -7.33
N SER A 118 15.02 14.05 -6.40
CA SER A 118 14.99 15.44 -5.96
C SER A 118 16.37 16.05 -6.13
N SER A 119 16.47 17.09 -6.95
CA SER A 119 17.73 17.80 -7.24
C SER A 119 17.61 19.25 -6.86
N THR A 120 18.59 19.76 -6.14
CA THR A 120 18.62 21.14 -5.65
C THR A 120 19.97 21.78 -5.91
N LEU A 121 19.93 23.05 -6.33
CA LEU A 121 21.08 23.92 -6.46
C LEU A 121 20.92 25.06 -5.46
N ARG A 122 21.89 25.23 -4.58
CA ARG A 122 21.89 26.28 -3.56
C ARG A 122 23.06 27.21 -3.78
N TYR A 123 22.76 28.49 -3.74
CA TYR A 123 23.74 29.57 -3.70
C TYR A 123 23.57 30.37 -2.42
N ALA A 124 24.63 30.46 -1.63
CA ALA A 124 24.66 31.26 -0.39
C ALA A 124 25.92 32.14 -0.37
N ASN A 125 25.72 33.41 -0.17
CA ASN A 125 26.84 34.37 -0.12
C ASN A 125 26.54 35.55 0.80
N THR A 126 27.59 36.14 1.33
CA THR A 126 27.54 37.40 2.04
C THR A 126 28.29 38.45 1.23
N TRP A 127 27.62 39.55 0.90
CA TRP A 127 28.20 40.67 0.16
C TRP A 127 28.33 41.89 1.05
N ASN A 128 29.49 42.54 0.98
CA ASN A 128 29.84 43.71 1.81
C ASN A 128 29.57 43.51 3.30
N ASP A 129 29.73 42.29 3.81
CA ASP A 129 29.52 41.84 5.20
C ASP A 129 28.13 42.11 5.80
N VAL A 130 27.22 42.72 5.05
CA VAL A 130 25.88 43.11 5.52
C VAL A 130 24.75 42.48 4.71
N HIS A 131 24.99 42.06 3.47
CA HIS A 131 23.98 41.47 2.59
C HIS A 131 24.14 39.97 2.54
N ASN A 132 23.28 39.23 3.19
CA ASN A 132 23.31 37.78 3.20
C ASN A 132 22.19 37.23 2.30
N PHE A 133 22.57 36.42 1.33
CA PHE A 133 21.66 35.74 0.39
C PHE A 133 21.78 34.25 0.55
N ASP A 134 20.65 33.57 0.56
CA ASP A 134 20.55 32.12 0.48
C ASP A 134 19.42 31.77 -0.49
N ILE A 135 19.79 31.32 -1.66
CA ILE A 135 18.84 31.01 -2.75
C ILE A 135 18.97 29.53 -3.09
N LEU A 136 17.83 28.85 -3.21
CA LEU A 136 17.77 27.47 -3.61
C LEU A 136 16.76 27.34 -4.74
N GLY A 137 17.18 26.68 -5.83
CA GLY A 137 16.31 26.20 -6.88
C GLY A 137 16.29 24.67 -6.88
N GLY A 138 15.13 24.07 -7.12
CA GLY A 138 14.98 22.64 -7.10
C GLY A 138 14.03 22.09 -8.15
N PHE A 139 14.27 20.85 -8.51
CA PHE A 139 13.47 20.05 -9.40
C PHE A 139 13.26 18.68 -8.75
N GLU A 140 12.00 18.22 -8.76
CA GLU A 140 11.62 16.94 -8.16
C GLU A 140 10.72 16.18 -9.11
N VAL A 141 10.95 14.88 -9.23
CA VAL A 141 10.11 13.93 -9.97
C VAL A 141 9.77 12.79 -9.04
N THR A 142 8.50 12.44 -8.96
CA THR A 142 8.02 11.24 -8.28
C THR A 142 7.19 10.43 -9.25
N GLU A 143 7.49 9.14 -9.35
CA GLU A 143 6.71 8.16 -10.10
C GLU A 143 6.24 7.07 -9.15
N ASP A 144 4.96 6.75 -9.25
CA ASP A 144 4.31 5.68 -8.47
C ASP A 144 3.61 4.74 -9.43
N GLU A 145 3.87 3.44 -9.31
CA GLU A 145 3.25 2.39 -10.10
C GLU A 145 2.78 1.25 -9.20
N LEU A 146 1.51 0.94 -9.27
CA LEU A 146 0.89 -0.21 -8.62
C LEU A 146 0.49 -1.24 -9.67
N THR A 147 1.02 -2.45 -9.55
CA THR A 147 0.58 -3.62 -10.30
C THR A 147 -0.21 -4.54 -9.38
N ALA A 148 -1.44 -4.87 -9.75
CA ALA A 148 -2.30 -5.81 -9.05
C ALA A 148 -2.59 -7.01 -9.94
N ILE A 149 -2.43 -8.22 -9.38
CA ILE A 149 -2.77 -9.49 -10.04
C ILE A 149 -3.69 -10.27 -9.11
N TYR A 150 -4.79 -10.74 -9.65
CA TYR A 150 -5.76 -11.58 -8.96
C TYR A 150 -6.01 -12.85 -9.76
N THR A 151 -5.94 -14.00 -9.09
CA THR A 151 -6.22 -15.30 -9.69
C THR A 151 -7.03 -16.16 -8.74
N THR A 152 -7.97 -16.92 -9.30
CA THR A 152 -8.82 -17.86 -8.56
C THR A 152 -8.86 -19.22 -9.22
N ALA A 153 -9.05 -20.24 -8.37
CA ALA A 153 -9.34 -21.61 -8.80
C ALA A 153 -10.41 -22.23 -7.90
N LYS A 154 -11.23 -23.10 -8.45
CA LYS A 154 -12.30 -23.85 -7.79
C LYS A 154 -12.15 -25.35 -8.05
N GLN A 155 -13.05 -26.16 -7.47
CA GLN A 155 -13.17 -27.61 -7.73
C GLN A 155 -11.85 -28.35 -7.48
N TYR A 156 -11.37 -28.27 -6.25
CA TYR A 156 -10.22 -29.04 -5.79
C TYR A 156 -10.59 -30.50 -5.57
N SER A 157 -9.78 -31.41 -6.10
CA SER A 157 -9.98 -32.87 -5.92
C SER A 157 -9.69 -33.33 -4.50
N THR A 158 -8.96 -32.54 -3.71
CA THR A 158 -8.54 -32.86 -2.33
C THR A 158 -8.26 -31.57 -1.55
N ASP A 159 -8.45 -31.64 -0.24
CA ASP A 159 -8.09 -30.60 0.73
C ASP A 159 -6.61 -30.51 1.05
N LYS A 160 -5.83 -31.53 0.64
CA LYS A 160 -4.39 -31.65 0.97
C LYS A 160 -3.48 -30.83 0.08
N LEU A 161 -3.97 -30.42 -1.09
CA LEU A 161 -3.20 -29.70 -2.11
C LEU A 161 -3.83 -28.33 -2.42
N PRO A 162 -3.60 -27.32 -1.58
CA PRO A 162 -4.28 -26.01 -1.65
C PRO A 162 -3.76 -25.09 -2.77
N GLU A 163 -2.70 -25.46 -3.48
CA GLU A 163 -2.13 -24.63 -4.53
C GLU A 163 -3.12 -24.48 -5.71
N LEU A 164 -3.18 -23.28 -6.31
CA LEU A 164 -4.14 -22.97 -7.39
C LEU A 164 -4.09 -23.95 -8.57
N GLY A 165 -2.90 -24.47 -8.88
CA GLY A 165 -2.72 -25.44 -9.97
C GLY A 165 -3.40 -26.79 -9.75
N ASN A 166 -3.91 -27.08 -8.53
CA ASN A 166 -4.64 -28.31 -8.22
C ASN A 166 -6.16 -28.13 -8.27
N GLY A 167 -6.64 -26.93 -8.47
CA GLY A 167 -8.03 -26.61 -8.78
C GLY A 167 -8.22 -26.31 -10.26
N GLN A 168 -9.47 -26.18 -10.68
CA GLN A 168 -9.80 -25.67 -12.00
C GLN A 168 -9.70 -24.14 -12.00
N PRO A 169 -9.03 -23.53 -13.00
CA PRO A 169 -9.01 -22.08 -13.13
C PRO A 169 -10.42 -21.49 -13.19
N ASP A 170 -10.68 -20.46 -12.38
CA ASP A 170 -11.99 -19.80 -12.29
C ASP A 170 -11.94 -18.35 -12.79
N GLY A 171 -10.81 -17.66 -12.56
CA GLY A 171 -10.63 -16.31 -13.02
C GLY A 171 -9.20 -15.79 -12.87
N ALA A 172 -8.87 -14.83 -13.72
CA ALA A 172 -7.64 -14.06 -13.62
C ALA A 172 -7.89 -12.62 -14.06
N SER A 173 -7.32 -11.67 -13.37
CA SER A 173 -7.29 -10.26 -13.77
C SER A 173 -5.96 -9.64 -13.39
N SER A 174 -5.59 -8.60 -14.12
CA SER A 174 -4.43 -7.77 -13.77
C SER A 174 -4.73 -6.32 -14.10
N GLU A 175 -4.23 -5.43 -13.27
CA GLU A 175 -4.38 -3.99 -13.41
C GLU A 175 -3.05 -3.32 -13.11
N VAL A 176 -2.76 -2.24 -13.84
CA VAL A 176 -1.60 -1.39 -13.61
C VAL A 176 -2.08 0.04 -13.47
N PHE A 177 -1.75 0.66 -12.35
CA PHE A 177 -2.03 2.05 -12.08
C PHE A 177 -0.71 2.81 -11.96
N GLY A 178 -0.54 3.85 -12.77
CA GLY A 178 0.65 4.70 -12.71
C GLY A 178 0.27 6.15 -12.47
N SER A 179 1.12 6.86 -11.75
CA SER A 179 1.03 8.30 -11.62
C SER A 179 2.40 8.93 -11.44
N GLY A 180 2.53 10.18 -11.90
CA GLY A 180 3.76 10.95 -11.77
C GLY A 180 3.47 12.39 -11.38
N ILE A 181 4.40 12.96 -10.62
CA ILE A 181 4.41 14.37 -10.24
C ILE A 181 5.77 14.93 -10.60
N VAL A 182 5.75 16.09 -11.25
CA VAL A 182 6.94 16.90 -11.51
C VAL A 182 6.78 18.22 -10.80
N SER A 183 7.79 18.62 -10.07
CA SER A 183 7.75 19.83 -9.25
C SER A 183 8.98 20.71 -9.49
N TYR A 184 8.74 22.00 -9.62
CA TYR A 184 9.75 23.05 -9.58
C TYR A 184 9.59 23.84 -8.29
N LEU A 185 10.68 24.08 -7.62
CA LEU A 185 10.69 24.84 -6.37
C LEU A 185 11.81 25.88 -6.37
N ALA A 186 11.54 26.99 -5.75
CA ALA A 186 12.55 28.02 -5.50
C ALA A 186 12.29 28.65 -4.14
N THR A 187 13.35 28.85 -3.38
CA THR A 187 13.32 29.61 -2.10
C THR A 187 14.41 30.63 -2.10
N GLY A 188 14.14 31.77 -1.53
CA GLY A 188 15.13 32.83 -1.34
C GLY A 188 15.00 33.45 0.03
N ASN A 189 16.13 33.55 0.73
CA ASN A 189 16.24 34.25 1.99
C ASN A 189 17.26 35.38 1.83
N TYR A 190 16.88 36.53 2.27
CA TYR A 190 17.73 37.70 2.30
C TYR A 190 17.75 38.31 3.70
N ASN A 191 18.92 38.72 4.14
CA ASN A 191 19.11 39.35 5.42
C ASN A 191 20.06 40.53 5.24
N TYR A 192 19.65 41.69 5.71
CA TYR A 192 20.44 42.90 5.74
C TYR A 192 20.88 43.22 7.17
N ASP A 193 22.19 43.27 7.39
CA ASP A 193 22.86 43.62 8.66
C ASP A 193 22.29 42.87 9.89
N ASN A 194 21.81 41.66 9.71
CA ASN A 194 21.12 40.87 10.72
C ASN A 194 19.93 41.58 11.42
N LYS A 195 19.37 42.61 10.75
CA LYS A 195 18.23 43.41 11.26
C LYS A 195 16.98 43.22 10.46
N TYR A 196 17.09 43.13 9.12
CA TYR A 196 15.95 43.02 8.24
C TYR A 196 16.02 41.70 7.49
N TYR A 197 14.94 40.96 7.55
CA TYR A 197 14.84 39.62 6.96
C TYR A 197 13.70 39.57 5.96
N LEU A 198 13.96 39.02 4.80
CA LEU A 198 12.95 38.74 3.75
C LEU A 198 13.10 37.29 3.31
N SER A 199 11.99 36.57 3.28
CA SER A 199 11.94 35.21 2.75
C SER A 199 10.81 35.09 1.76
N ALA A 200 11.07 34.39 0.66
CA ALA A 200 10.08 34.08 -0.37
C ALA A 200 10.27 32.63 -0.80
N SER A 201 9.16 31.96 -1.12
CA SER A 201 9.16 30.62 -1.67
C SER A 201 8.14 30.49 -2.80
N PHE A 202 8.47 29.67 -3.76
CA PHE A 202 7.62 29.34 -4.91
C PHE A 202 7.69 27.84 -5.14
N ARG A 203 6.53 27.19 -5.43
CA ARG A 203 6.45 25.82 -5.88
C ARG A 203 5.38 25.72 -6.97
N ARG A 204 5.70 24.95 -8.00
CA ARG A 204 4.77 24.60 -9.07
C ARG A 204 4.83 23.09 -9.30
N ASP A 205 3.69 22.44 -9.18
CA ASP A 205 3.56 21.01 -9.33
C ASP A 205 2.70 20.68 -10.56
N GLY A 206 3.16 19.71 -11.34
CA GLY A 206 2.41 19.13 -12.45
C GLY A 206 2.13 17.66 -12.15
N SER A 207 0.87 17.24 -12.28
CA SER A 207 0.45 15.87 -11.98
C SER A 207 -0.12 15.16 -13.21
N SER A 208 0.30 13.90 -13.43
CA SER A 208 -0.26 13.07 -14.49
C SER A 208 -1.72 12.65 -14.25
N ARG A 209 -2.21 12.78 -13.01
CA ARG A 209 -3.61 12.49 -12.65
C ARG A 209 -4.60 13.57 -13.10
N LEU A 210 -4.10 14.74 -13.44
CA LEU A 210 -4.90 15.82 -13.97
C LEU A 210 -4.95 15.74 -15.50
N GLY A 211 -6.05 16.17 -16.09
CA GLY A 211 -6.21 16.21 -17.55
C GLY A 211 -5.11 17.03 -18.23
N THR A 212 -4.85 16.76 -19.51
CA THR A 212 -3.76 17.37 -20.30
C THR A 212 -3.72 18.89 -20.20
N ASP A 213 -4.89 19.54 -20.11
CA ASP A 213 -5.01 21.00 -20.07
C ASP A 213 -4.81 21.60 -18.67
N ASN A 214 -4.79 20.77 -17.61
CA ASN A 214 -4.72 21.19 -16.21
C ASN A 214 -3.58 20.49 -15.42
N ARG A 215 -2.56 20.00 -16.11
CA ARG A 215 -1.44 19.28 -15.47
C ARG A 215 -0.58 20.15 -14.56
N TRP A 216 -0.61 21.50 -14.76
CA TRP A 216 0.24 22.48 -14.07
C TRP A 216 -0.57 23.52 -13.30
#